data_0f7ae10c58bf4b10f531dcb3cc6c8a13
#
_entry.id   0f7ae10c58bf4b10f531dcb3cc6c8a13
#
_cell.length_a   1.000
_cell.length_b   1.000
_cell.length_c   1.000
_cell.angle_alpha   90.00
_cell.angle_beta   90.00
_cell.angle_gamma   90.00
#
_symmetry.space_group_name_H-M   'P 1'
#
loop_
_entity.id
_entity.type
_entity.pdbx_description
1 polymer ?
#
loop_
_entity_poly.entity_id
_entity_poly.type
_entity_poly.pdbx_seq_one_letter_code
_entity_poly.pdbx_strand_id
1 'polypeptide(L)'
;MILGLPVITTNWGGQTDFCNDSNCWLLDYQFSIAKTHFNLDNSYWANPCSNHLSSLLKELFNSSKEEILQKTIIAKQSLLSYTWNNVSHITKSFAVETITTNSNKVSRIGWVSTWNSKCGIASYSQHLLDHMHENTLIFSPFNEPSISPECNTIFKSWTFNSHSGNDLDILYDKILAEN
;
A
#
# COMPACT_ATOMS: atom_id res chain seq x y z
N MET A 1 5.00 4.34 -15.77
CA MET A 1 6.17 5.17 -15.44
C MET A 1 7.49 4.38 -15.49
N ILE A 2 7.72 3.38 -14.63
CA ILE A 2 9.02 2.64 -14.59
C ILE A 2 9.40 1.99 -15.92
N LEU A 3 8.43 1.59 -16.72
CA LEU A 3 8.62 0.99 -18.06
C LEU A 3 8.85 2.04 -19.17
N GLY A 4 8.97 3.33 -18.84
CA GLY A 4 9.14 4.40 -19.82
C GLY A 4 7.88 4.74 -20.62
N LEU A 5 6.69 4.35 -20.15
CA LEU A 5 5.43 4.70 -20.79
C LEU A 5 4.88 6.00 -20.23
N PRO A 6 4.25 6.86 -21.07
CA PRO A 6 3.52 8.03 -20.62
C PRO A 6 2.34 7.62 -19.72
N VAL A 7 2.05 8.41 -18.70
CA VAL A 7 0.99 8.12 -17.73
C VAL A 7 0.08 9.33 -17.59
N ILE A 8 -1.22 9.10 -17.71
CA ILE A 8 -2.28 10.03 -17.28
C ILE A 8 -2.85 9.47 -15.98
N THR A 9 -2.94 10.29 -14.95
CA THR A 9 -3.48 9.86 -13.64
C THR A 9 -4.28 10.98 -12.99
N THR A 10 -5.28 10.62 -12.20
CA THR A 10 -6.08 11.59 -11.44
C THR A 10 -5.18 12.34 -10.44
N ASN A 11 -5.29 13.65 -10.37
CA ASN A 11 -4.53 14.51 -9.46
C ASN A 11 -5.04 14.41 -8.01
N TRP A 12 -5.22 13.16 -7.53
CA TRP A 12 -5.72 12.88 -6.19
C TRP A 12 -5.36 11.46 -5.75
N GLY A 13 -4.96 11.33 -4.48
CA GLY A 13 -4.67 10.06 -3.86
C GLY A 13 -3.17 9.76 -3.76
N GLY A 14 -2.79 8.56 -3.33
CA GLY A 14 -1.39 8.19 -3.06
C GLY A 14 -0.45 8.31 -4.26
N GLN A 15 -0.96 8.29 -5.49
CA GLN A 15 -0.14 8.52 -6.68
C GLN A 15 0.44 9.94 -6.76
N THR A 16 -0.15 10.93 -6.06
CA THR A 16 0.39 12.30 -6.03
C THR A 16 1.70 12.41 -5.25
N ASP A 17 2.09 11.41 -4.49
CA ASP A 17 3.37 11.33 -3.81
C ASP A 17 4.55 11.23 -4.80
N PHE A 18 4.29 10.66 -5.98
CA PHE A 18 5.32 10.45 -7.01
C PHE A 18 4.92 10.93 -8.41
N CYS A 19 3.67 11.35 -8.61
CA CYS A 19 3.16 11.91 -9.86
C CYS A 19 2.99 13.41 -9.75
N ASN A 20 3.55 14.15 -10.72
CA ASN A 20 3.43 15.60 -10.84
C ASN A 20 3.54 16.03 -12.31
N ASP A 21 3.35 17.31 -12.60
CA ASP A 21 3.34 17.83 -13.98
C ASP A 21 4.65 17.63 -14.75
N SER A 22 5.77 17.41 -14.07
CA SER A 22 7.06 17.17 -14.74
C SER A 22 7.22 15.76 -15.25
N ASN A 23 6.45 14.79 -14.71
CA ASN A 23 6.66 13.36 -14.95
C ASN A 23 5.42 12.58 -15.40
N CYS A 24 4.25 13.22 -15.41
CA CYS A 24 3.01 12.61 -15.91
C CYS A 24 2.04 13.71 -16.40
N TRP A 25 0.86 13.31 -16.84
CA TRP A 25 -0.27 14.18 -17.16
C TRP A 25 -1.32 14.03 -16.08
N LEU A 26 -1.54 15.12 -15.33
CA LEU A 26 -2.47 15.11 -14.21
C LEU A 26 -3.89 15.42 -14.68
N LEU A 27 -4.83 14.53 -14.33
CA LEU A 27 -6.22 14.59 -14.69
C LEU A 27 -7.02 15.27 -13.59
N ASP A 28 -7.79 16.32 -13.94
CA ASP A 28 -8.71 16.98 -13.04
C ASP A 28 -9.83 16.07 -12.58
N TYR A 29 -10.33 16.35 -11.40
CA TYR A 29 -11.39 15.59 -10.75
C TYR A 29 -12.36 16.49 -9.99
N GLN A 30 -13.51 15.93 -9.63
CA GLN A 30 -14.44 16.52 -8.68
C GLN A 30 -14.84 15.46 -7.65
N PHE A 31 -14.99 15.87 -6.39
CA PHE A 31 -15.50 14.96 -5.39
C PHE A 31 -16.99 14.68 -5.63
N SER A 32 -17.35 13.43 -5.58
CA SER A 32 -18.72 12.96 -5.63
C SER A 32 -18.94 11.85 -4.59
N ILE A 33 -20.20 11.67 -4.17
CA ILE A 33 -20.55 10.61 -3.22
C ILE A 33 -20.16 9.25 -3.84
N ALA A 34 -19.40 8.46 -3.08
CA ALA A 34 -18.95 7.16 -3.52
C ALA A 34 -20.11 6.16 -3.51
N LYS A 35 -20.40 5.59 -4.67
CA LYS A 35 -21.39 4.51 -4.82
C LYS A 35 -20.65 3.17 -4.68
N THR A 36 -20.48 2.72 -3.44
CA THR A 36 -19.84 1.45 -3.12
C THR A 36 -20.87 0.45 -2.58
N HIS A 37 -20.48 -0.82 -2.50
CA HIS A 37 -21.30 -1.89 -1.90
C HIS A 37 -21.45 -1.75 -0.37
N PHE A 38 -20.75 -0.82 0.26
CA PHE A 38 -20.83 -0.56 1.71
C PHE A 38 -21.94 0.42 2.10
N ASN A 39 -22.65 1.05 1.15
CA ASN A 39 -23.72 2.03 1.40
C ASN A 39 -23.34 3.09 2.44
N LEU A 40 -22.14 3.65 2.32
CA LEU A 40 -21.65 4.70 3.23
C LEU A 40 -22.09 6.06 2.70
N ASP A 41 -23.01 6.72 3.41
CA ASP A 41 -23.58 8.01 3.01
C ASP A 41 -22.57 9.17 3.03
N ASN A 42 -21.46 9.03 3.75
CA ASN A 42 -20.44 10.06 3.93
C ASN A 42 -19.10 9.71 3.24
N SER A 43 -19.10 8.78 2.32
CA SER A 43 -17.91 8.41 1.56
C SER A 43 -17.84 9.16 0.23
N TYR A 44 -16.69 9.72 -0.10
CA TYR A 44 -16.46 10.46 -1.34
C TYR A 44 -15.29 9.85 -2.12
N TRP A 45 -15.37 9.92 -3.43
CA TRP A 45 -14.26 9.62 -4.32
C TRP A 45 -13.94 10.80 -5.25
N ALA A 46 -12.73 10.85 -5.73
CA ALA A 46 -12.32 11.77 -6.78
C ALA A 46 -12.82 11.24 -8.14
N ASN A 47 -13.90 11.83 -8.65
CA ASN A 47 -14.49 11.47 -9.94
C ASN A 47 -13.72 12.19 -11.06
N PRO A 48 -13.01 11.49 -11.97
CA PRO A 48 -12.19 12.12 -12.98
C PRO A 48 -13.01 12.85 -14.03
N CYS A 49 -12.50 14.00 -14.50
CA CYS A 49 -13.15 14.81 -15.51
C CYS A 49 -12.95 14.20 -16.90
N SER A 50 -14.02 13.66 -17.51
CA SER A 50 -13.98 13.03 -18.84
C SER A 50 -13.60 14.00 -19.97
N ASN A 51 -14.02 15.27 -19.87
CA ASN A 51 -13.65 16.31 -20.85
C ASN A 51 -12.14 16.61 -20.79
N HIS A 52 -11.60 16.74 -19.57
CA HIS A 52 -10.17 16.94 -19.41
C HIS A 52 -9.37 15.72 -19.86
N LEU A 53 -9.83 14.49 -19.57
CA LEU A 53 -9.22 13.27 -20.09
C LEU A 53 -9.15 13.27 -21.63
N SER A 54 -10.24 13.65 -22.28
CA SER A 54 -10.26 13.76 -23.75
C SER A 54 -9.26 14.78 -24.27
N SER A 55 -9.07 15.89 -23.56
CA SER A 55 -8.08 16.93 -23.91
C SER A 55 -6.65 16.43 -23.73
N LEU A 56 -6.36 15.77 -22.60
CA LEU A 56 -5.04 15.20 -22.31
C LEU A 56 -4.66 14.09 -23.30
N LEU A 57 -5.61 13.26 -23.72
CA LEU A 57 -5.38 12.23 -24.74
C LEU A 57 -5.03 12.87 -26.10
N LYS A 58 -5.71 13.94 -26.50
CA LYS A 58 -5.40 14.67 -27.72
C LYS A 58 -4.05 15.37 -27.65
N GLU A 59 -3.74 16.02 -26.50
CA GLU A 59 -2.45 16.63 -26.24
C GLU A 59 -1.34 15.57 -26.40
N LEU A 60 -1.44 14.46 -25.69
CA LEU A 60 -0.45 13.39 -25.74
C LEU A 60 -0.28 12.80 -27.15
N PHE A 61 -1.37 12.62 -27.88
CA PHE A 61 -1.32 12.14 -29.27
C PHE A 61 -0.61 13.12 -30.20
N ASN A 62 -0.73 14.42 -29.98
CA ASN A 62 -0.10 15.48 -30.78
C ASN A 62 1.28 15.92 -30.27
N SER A 63 1.68 15.47 -29.09
CA SER A 63 3.01 15.78 -28.53
C SER A 63 4.13 15.15 -29.35
N SER A 64 5.27 15.83 -29.41
CA SER A 64 6.45 15.28 -30.03
C SER A 64 6.98 14.05 -29.26
N LYS A 65 7.69 13.17 -29.93
CA LYS A 65 8.36 12.04 -29.27
C LYS A 65 9.36 12.49 -28.21
N GLU A 66 10.01 13.62 -28.45
CA GLU A 66 10.99 14.24 -27.57
C GLU A 66 10.35 14.72 -26.26
N GLU A 67 9.19 15.37 -26.32
CA GLU A 67 8.44 15.82 -25.14
C GLU A 67 7.96 14.63 -24.28
N ILE A 68 7.40 13.60 -24.93
CA ILE A 68 6.99 12.38 -24.25
C ILE A 68 8.19 11.70 -23.60
N LEU A 69 9.32 11.61 -24.32
CA LEU A 69 10.53 10.97 -23.82
C LEU A 69 11.09 11.72 -22.61
N GLN A 70 11.13 13.04 -22.61
CA GLN A 70 11.62 13.84 -21.47
C GLN A 70 10.80 13.59 -20.21
N LYS A 71 9.47 13.66 -20.30
CA LYS A 71 8.60 13.35 -19.15
C LYS A 71 8.78 11.92 -18.66
N THR A 72 8.89 10.94 -19.55
CA THR A 72 9.05 9.53 -19.16
C THR A 72 10.43 9.22 -18.56
N ILE A 73 11.48 9.92 -18.96
CA ILE A 73 12.80 9.84 -18.30
C ILE A 73 12.72 10.36 -16.88
N ILE A 74 12.15 11.56 -16.66
CA ILE A 74 11.95 12.14 -15.34
C ILE A 74 11.10 11.20 -14.47
N ALA A 75 10.01 10.67 -15.04
CA ALA A 75 9.14 9.69 -14.39
C ALA A 75 9.88 8.43 -13.92
N LYS A 76 10.74 7.88 -14.76
CA LYS A 76 11.56 6.72 -14.39
C LYS A 76 12.56 7.05 -13.29
N GLN A 77 13.22 8.20 -13.38
CA GLN A 77 14.20 8.64 -12.37
C GLN A 77 13.55 8.87 -11.01
N SER A 78 12.37 9.52 -10.97
CA SER A 78 11.66 9.78 -9.72
C SER A 78 11.22 8.52 -8.98
N LEU A 79 11.09 7.38 -9.68
CA LEU A 79 10.67 6.10 -9.09
C LEU A 79 11.82 5.21 -8.61
N LEU A 80 13.09 5.57 -8.85
CA LEU A 80 14.22 4.73 -8.46
C LEU A 80 14.34 4.51 -6.95
N SER A 81 13.82 5.44 -6.15
CA SER A 81 13.78 5.33 -4.69
C SER A 81 12.60 4.52 -4.16
N TYR A 82 11.57 4.26 -4.98
CA TYR A 82 10.37 3.51 -4.57
C TYR A 82 10.62 1.99 -4.71
N THR A 83 11.44 1.46 -3.83
CA THR A 83 11.76 0.03 -3.77
C THR A 83 11.28 -0.56 -2.45
N TRP A 84 10.99 -1.86 -2.43
CA TRP A 84 10.61 -2.56 -1.21
C TRP A 84 11.67 -2.42 -0.10
N ASN A 85 12.93 -2.41 -0.46
CA ASN A 85 14.02 -2.19 0.48
C ASN A 85 13.92 -0.82 1.17
N ASN A 86 13.68 0.25 0.42
CA ASN A 86 13.50 1.59 0.99
C ASN A 86 12.24 1.70 1.83
N VAL A 87 11.12 1.13 1.37
CA VAL A 87 9.85 1.12 2.13
C VAL A 87 10.05 0.37 3.45
N SER A 88 10.69 -0.80 3.44
CA SER A 88 10.96 -1.56 4.66
C SER A 88 11.88 -0.80 5.62
N HIS A 89 12.90 -0.12 5.10
CA HIS A 89 13.81 0.70 5.91
C HIS A 89 13.08 1.86 6.60
N ILE A 90 12.21 2.57 5.87
CA ILE A 90 11.39 3.66 6.44
C ILE A 90 10.43 3.11 7.51
N THR A 91 9.72 2.03 7.21
CA THR A 91 8.80 1.39 8.17
C THR A 91 9.52 0.97 9.45
N LYS A 92 10.72 0.39 9.31
CA LYS A 92 11.56 0.01 10.43
C LYS A 92 12.01 1.22 11.26
N SER A 93 12.41 2.34 10.63
CA SER A 93 12.85 3.53 11.36
C SER A 93 11.74 4.08 12.26
N PHE A 94 10.50 4.12 11.79
CA PHE A 94 9.35 4.51 12.61
C PHE A 94 9.12 3.56 13.79
N ALA A 95 9.25 2.25 13.59
CA ALA A 95 9.09 1.27 14.66
C ALA A 95 10.18 1.43 15.73
N VAL A 96 11.44 1.66 15.34
CA VAL A 96 12.58 1.81 16.27
C VAL A 96 12.49 3.12 17.06
N GLU A 97 12.11 4.24 16.45
CA GLU A 97 11.94 5.51 17.16
C GLU A 97 10.92 5.42 18.30
N THR A 98 9.88 4.58 18.11
CA THR A 98 8.85 4.36 19.13
C THR A 98 9.36 3.53 20.32
N ILE A 99 10.37 2.69 20.13
CA ILE A 99 10.88 1.71 21.12
C ILE A 99 12.03 2.26 21.97
N THR A 100 12.81 3.23 21.48
CA THR A 100 14.04 3.72 22.16
C THR A 100 13.79 4.46 23.49
N THR A 101 12.54 4.64 23.89
CA THR A 101 12.23 5.32 25.15
C THR A 101 12.22 4.40 26.38
N ASN A 102 12.25 3.08 26.28
CA ASN A 102 11.97 2.26 27.50
C ASN A 102 12.52 0.84 27.65
N SER A 103 13.49 0.30 26.97
CA SER A 103 14.12 -0.94 27.48
C SER A 103 15.31 -1.53 26.72
N ASN A 104 16.20 -2.21 27.46
CA ASN A 104 17.26 -3.13 26.98
C ASN A 104 16.70 -4.50 26.45
N LYS A 105 15.44 -4.58 26.07
CA LYS A 105 14.85 -5.80 25.49
C LYS A 105 15.01 -5.81 23.99
N VAL A 106 15.35 -6.96 23.43
CA VAL A 106 15.34 -7.20 21.98
C VAL A 106 13.88 -7.04 21.53
N SER A 107 13.62 -5.96 20.84
CA SER A 107 12.28 -5.67 20.33
C SER A 107 12.00 -6.55 19.13
N ARG A 108 10.88 -7.27 19.16
CA ARG A 108 10.32 -8.01 18.03
C ARG A 108 9.24 -7.18 17.36
N ILE A 109 9.09 -7.31 16.05
CA ILE A 109 8.02 -6.64 15.31
C ILE A 109 6.84 -7.60 15.24
N GLY A 110 5.67 -7.18 15.73
CA GLY A 110 4.40 -7.86 15.52
C GLY A 110 3.69 -7.29 14.28
N TRP A 111 3.44 -8.12 13.27
CA TRP A 111 2.73 -7.75 12.05
C TRP A 111 1.34 -8.36 12.02
N VAL A 112 0.31 -7.53 12.15
CA VAL A 112 -1.10 -7.97 12.12
C VAL A 112 -1.67 -7.70 10.74
N SER A 113 -1.89 -8.74 9.96
CA SER A 113 -2.40 -8.62 8.58
C SER A 113 -2.93 -9.95 8.05
N THR A 114 -3.64 -9.90 6.92
CA THR A 114 -3.84 -11.09 6.10
C THR A 114 -2.47 -11.60 5.62
N TRP A 115 -2.29 -12.92 5.62
CA TRP A 115 -1.02 -13.54 5.30
C TRP A 115 -1.21 -14.83 4.52
N ASN A 116 -0.32 -15.07 3.54
CA ASN A 116 -0.32 -16.32 2.76
C ASN A 116 -1.69 -16.66 2.16
N SER A 117 -2.42 -15.65 1.71
CA SER A 117 -3.74 -15.75 1.09
C SER A 117 -3.80 -15.06 -0.27
N LYS A 118 -4.81 -15.38 -1.10
CA LYS A 118 -4.99 -14.77 -2.42
C LYS A 118 -5.57 -13.36 -2.30
N CYS A 119 -4.83 -12.45 -1.69
CA CYS A 119 -5.24 -11.05 -1.62
C CYS A 119 -4.04 -10.10 -1.76
N GLY A 120 -4.31 -8.88 -2.26
CA GLY A 120 -3.27 -7.87 -2.47
C GLY A 120 -2.57 -7.44 -1.17
N ILE A 121 -3.30 -7.42 -0.04
CA ILE A 121 -2.73 -7.06 1.27
C ILE A 121 -1.75 -8.14 1.73
N ALA A 122 -2.04 -9.42 1.55
CA ALA A 122 -1.13 -10.52 1.87
C ALA A 122 0.14 -10.45 1.03
N SER A 123 0.02 -10.19 -0.28
CA SER A 123 1.17 -10.01 -1.18
C SER A 123 2.01 -8.79 -0.79
N TYR A 124 1.38 -7.68 -0.46
CA TYR A 124 2.07 -6.48 0.04
C TYR A 124 2.85 -6.78 1.32
N SER A 125 2.19 -7.41 2.30
CA SER A 125 2.81 -7.79 3.57
C SER A 125 4.02 -8.69 3.38
N GLN A 126 3.91 -9.67 2.49
CA GLN A 126 5.02 -10.58 2.18
C GLN A 126 6.20 -9.83 1.57
N HIS A 127 5.99 -9.02 0.53
CA HIS A 127 7.07 -8.24 -0.09
C HIS A 127 7.75 -7.28 0.88
N LEU A 128 6.98 -6.65 1.78
CA LEU A 128 7.54 -5.76 2.78
C LEU A 128 8.43 -6.54 3.77
N LEU A 129 7.91 -7.63 4.34
CA LEU A 129 8.60 -8.41 5.38
C LEU A 129 9.81 -9.18 4.83
N ASP A 130 9.78 -9.61 3.57
CA ASP A 130 10.94 -10.24 2.90
C ASP A 130 12.17 -9.31 2.86
N HIS A 131 11.96 -7.99 2.96
CA HIS A 131 13.03 -6.98 2.95
C HIS A 131 13.35 -6.42 4.35
N MET A 132 12.60 -6.77 5.39
CA MET A 132 12.83 -6.22 6.74
C MET A 132 13.96 -6.89 7.48
N HIS A 133 14.31 -8.14 7.17
CA HIS A 133 15.39 -8.94 7.80
C HIS A 133 15.34 -9.01 9.34
N GLU A 134 14.19 -8.72 9.93
CA GLU A 134 13.98 -8.66 11.38
C GLU A 134 13.19 -9.89 11.86
N ASN A 135 13.31 -10.17 13.14
CA ASN A 135 12.56 -11.25 13.78
C ASN A 135 11.10 -10.80 13.93
N THR A 136 10.31 -11.01 12.89
CA THR A 136 8.92 -10.57 12.82
C THR A 136 7.97 -11.72 13.15
N LEU A 137 7.03 -11.45 14.06
CA LEU A 137 5.91 -12.35 14.36
C LEU A 137 4.69 -11.91 13.55
N ILE A 138 4.06 -12.85 12.87
CA ILE A 138 2.92 -12.58 11.97
C ILE A 138 1.63 -13.07 12.64
N PHE A 139 0.68 -12.17 12.82
CA PHE A 139 -0.64 -12.44 13.36
C PHE A 139 -1.68 -12.37 12.26
N SER A 140 -2.17 -13.52 11.82
CA SER A 140 -3.08 -13.65 10.67
C SER A 140 -4.46 -14.18 11.06
N PRO A 141 -5.50 -13.99 10.20
CA PRO A 141 -6.84 -14.46 10.49
C PRO A 141 -6.96 -15.99 10.43
N PHE A 142 -7.89 -16.54 11.24
CA PHE A 142 -8.19 -17.98 11.25
C PHE A 142 -8.90 -18.45 9.98
N ASN A 143 -9.78 -17.63 9.44
CA ASN A 143 -10.74 -18.03 8.41
C ASN A 143 -10.24 -17.79 6.98
N GLU A 144 -8.97 -17.46 6.79
CA GLU A 144 -8.37 -17.38 5.46
C GLU A 144 -7.57 -18.66 5.14
N PRO A 145 -7.84 -19.30 4.00
CA PRO A 145 -7.08 -20.48 3.57
C PRO A 145 -5.67 -20.05 3.16
N SER A 146 -4.68 -20.78 3.66
CA SER A 146 -3.27 -20.56 3.30
C SER A 146 -2.97 -21.15 1.91
N ILE A 147 -2.19 -20.45 1.12
CA ILE A 147 -1.76 -20.89 -0.22
C ILE A 147 -0.62 -21.92 -0.12
N SER A 148 0.24 -21.79 0.89
CA SER A 148 1.40 -22.64 1.13
C SER A 148 1.52 -23.03 2.60
N PRO A 149 2.34 -24.05 2.95
CA PRO A 149 2.64 -24.37 4.34
C PRO A 149 3.19 -23.17 5.11
N GLU A 150 2.73 -23.00 6.34
CA GLU A 150 3.11 -21.89 7.20
C GLU A 150 4.28 -22.28 8.13
N CYS A 151 5.10 -21.31 8.49
CA CYS A 151 6.22 -21.48 9.44
C CYS A 151 5.78 -21.14 10.88
N ASN A 152 6.64 -21.48 11.86
CA ASN A 152 6.35 -21.33 13.29
C ASN A 152 6.26 -19.87 13.79
N THR A 153 6.54 -18.88 12.92
CA THR A 153 6.42 -17.45 13.24
C THR A 153 5.06 -16.85 12.86
N ILE A 154 4.14 -17.68 12.36
CA ILE A 154 2.80 -17.27 11.95
C ILE A 154 1.78 -17.79 12.97
N PHE A 155 1.03 -16.86 13.55
CA PHE A 155 0.00 -17.13 14.55
C PHE A 155 -1.37 -16.81 13.98
N LYS A 156 -2.23 -17.81 13.85
CA LYS A 156 -3.66 -17.61 13.60
C LYS A 156 -4.27 -17.03 14.88
N SER A 157 -4.81 -15.83 14.85
CA SER A 157 -5.11 -15.08 16.08
C SER A 157 -6.35 -14.21 16.04
N TRP A 158 -7.02 -14.06 14.91
CA TRP A 158 -8.22 -13.23 14.79
C TRP A 158 -9.13 -13.72 13.67
N THR A 159 -10.38 -13.21 13.64
CA THR A 159 -11.34 -13.55 12.58
C THR A 159 -11.94 -12.31 11.96
N PHE A 160 -12.19 -12.38 10.64
CA PHE A 160 -13.11 -11.45 9.99
C PHE A 160 -14.53 -11.91 10.27
N ASN A 161 -15.32 -11.11 11.01
CA ASN A 161 -16.73 -11.35 11.15
C ASN A 161 -17.50 -10.04 10.96
N SER A 162 -18.25 -9.95 9.87
CA SER A 162 -19.04 -8.78 9.52
C SER A 162 -20.27 -8.55 10.41
N HIS A 163 -20.68 -9.54 11.22
CA HIS A 163 -21.95 -9.52 11.94
C HIS A 163 -21.83 -9.49 13.46
N SER A 164 -20.74 -9.96 14.04
CA SER A 164 -20.56 -10.07 15.49
C SER A 164 -19.38 -9.28 16.07
N GLY A 165 -18.74 -8.46 15.27
CA GLY A 165 -17.47 -7.85 15.66
C GLY A 165 -16.28 -8.81 15.49
N ASN A 166 -15.09 -8.25 15.43
CA ASN A 166 -13.86 -9.05 15.37
C ASN A 166 -13.58 -9.59 16.77
N ASP A 167 -13.37 -10.89 16.88
CA ASP A 167 -12.82 -11.46 18.10
C ASP A 167 -11.30 -11.19 18.11
N LEU A 168 -10.91 -10.18 18.88
CA LEU A 168 -9.52 -9.74 19.03
C LEU A 168 -8.91 -10.23 20.35
N ASP A 169 -9.66 -10.91 21.19
CA ASP A 169 -9.18 -11.36 22.51
C ASP A 169 -8.02 -12.35 22.34
N ILE A 170 -8.16 -13.30 21.41
CA ILE A 170 -7.09 -14.26 21.08
C ILE A 170 -5.85 -13.54 20.51
N LEU A 171 -6.01 -12.52 19.69
CA LEU A 171 -4.90 -11.71 19.19
C LEU A 171 -4.17 -11.03 20.36
N TYR A 172 -4.92 -10.41 21.27
CA TYR A 172 -4.36 -9.72 22.43
C TYR A 172 -3.58 -10.68 23.35
N ASP A 173 -4.17 -11.82 23.68
CA ASP A 173 -3.52 -12.87 24.49
C ASP A 173 -2.24 -13.40 23.83
N LYS A 174 -2.26 -13.61 22.52
CA LYS A 174 -1.08 -14.05 21.74
C LYS A 174 0.04 -13.00 21.76
N ILE A 175 -0.30 -11.73 21.57
CA ILE A 175 0.68 -10.63 21.63
C ILE A 175 1.31 -10.54 23.03
N LEU A 176 0.52 -10.68 24.08
CA LEU A 176 1.03 -10.66 25.46
C LEU A 176 1.93 -11.86 25.76
N ALA A 177 1.61 -13.04 25.25
CA ALA A 177 2.41 -14.26 25.46
C ALA A 177 3.78 -14.20 24.80
N GLU A 178 3.95 -13.38 23.75
CA GLU A 178 5.20 -13.24 23.00
C GLU A 178 6.09 -12.06 23.47
N ASN A 179 5.61 -11.27 24.43
CA ASN A 179 6.37 -10.20 25.09
C ASN A 179 7.13 -10.71 26.33
#